data_63ec9ffbd15dd533ff451a0c1b463f29
#
_entry.id   63ec9ffbd15dd533ff451a0c1b463f29
#
_cell.length_a   1.000
_cell.length_b   1.000
_cell.length_c   1.000
_cell.angle_alpha   90.00
_cell.angle_beta   90.00
_cell.angle_gamma   90.00
#
_symmetry.space_group_name_H-M   'P 1'
#
loop_
_entity.id
_entity.type
_entity.pdbx_description
1 polymer ?
#
loop_
_entity_poly.entity_id
_entity_poly.type
_entity_poly.pdbx_seq_one_letter_code
_entity_poly.pdbx_strand_id
1 'polypeptide(L)'
;MPELQLLIFTVIGLALLFDFINGFHDTANAIATSVSTRALHPSHAIIMAAFLNFLGAMYSTGVAKTIGADIVKSAQHVDEHVIIAALIGAVVWNLITWWFAVPSSSSHALVGGVIGAVLVSVGSDGLNFYGIGKIVLSLIASPLIAIVTGCLVMTVLFRIFGRFSPSAINGKFKKMQILSAAMMAFSHGSNDAQKSMGIITLALLSGGYIDVFEVPTYVKVLAATAMACGTAVGGWRIIKTIGGKIFKLEPISGFAADLNSSMVIFSATLLHLPVSTTHVVSGSIMGVGTAKRVNAVRWGVAQQMVTAWVLTIPCTAVMGAVAYQFVLWIFK
;
A
#
# COMPACT_ATOMS: atom_id res chain seq x y z
N MET A 1 19.58 29.33 -3.29
CA MET A 1 18.44 29.35 -2.33
C MET A 1 17.08 29.20 -3.01
N PRO A 2 16.65 30.01 -4.03
CA PRO A 2 15.33 29.82 -4.63
C PRO A 2 15.17 28.47 -5.35
N GLU A 3 16.21 27.95 -5.99
CA GLU A 3 16.19 26.64 -6.65
C GLU A 3 15.97 25.46 -5.68
N LEU A 4 16.67 25.45 -4.54
CA LEU A 4 16.51 24.44 -3.51
C LEU A 4 15.09 24.45 -2.92
N GLN A 5 14.50 25.63 -2.73
CA GLN A 5 13.12 25.76 -2.30
C GLN A 5 12.15 25.23 -3.36
N LEU A 6 12.38 25.47 -4.64
CA LEU A 6 11.56 24.95 -5.72
C LEU A 6 11.61 23.41 -5.76
N LEU A 7 12.79 22.82 -5.61
CA LEU A 7 12.98 21.35 -5.61
C LEU A 7 12.25 20.71 -4.43
N ILE A 8 12.36 21.25 -3.22
CA ILE A 8 11.67 20.68 -2.05
C ILE A 8 10.14 20.77 -2.18
N PHE A 9 9.60 21.89 -2.70
CA PHE A 9 8.17 22.00 -2.97
C PHE A 9 7.72 21.01 -4.05
N THR A 10 8.56 20.76 -5.05
CA THR A 10 8.30 19.74 -6.09
C THR A 10 8.26 18.35 -5.50
N VAL A 11 9.21 18.00 -4.62
CA VAL A 11 9.20 16.72 -3.89
C VAL A 11 7.94 16.55 -3.08
N ILE A 12 7.58 17.56 -2.27
CA ILE A 12 6.36 17.51 -1.44
C ILE A 12 5.13 17.35 -2.33
N GLY A 13 5.01 18.11 -3.39
CA GLY A 13 3.89 18.03 -4.34
C GLY A 13 3.77 16.65 -4.99
N LEU A 14 4.89 16.07 -5.45
CA LEU A 14 4.92 14.73 -6.05
C LEU A 14 4.64 13.62 -5.02
N ALA A 15 5.13 13.74 -3.79
CA ALA A 15 4.86 12.79 -2.74
C ALA A 15 3.38 12.81 -2.31
N LEU A 16 2.77 13.99 -2.23
CA LEU A 16 1.33 14.12 -1.98
C LEU A 16 0.50 13.61 -3.17
N LEU A 17 0.95 13.84 -4.41
CA LEU A 17 0.33 13.25 -5.60
C LEU A 17 0.44 11.73 -5.57
N PHE A 18 1.59 11.18 -5.17
CA PHE A 18 1.77 9.73 -4.99
C PHE A 18 0.77 9.19 -3.95
N ASP A 19 0.58 9.87 -2.79
CA ASP A 19 -0.40 9.46 -1.78
C ASP A 19 -1.84 9.56 -2.28
N PHE A 20 -2.16 10.61 -3.01
CA PHE A 20 -3.48 10.74 -3.63
C PHE A 20 -3.75 9.59 -4.61
N ILE A 21 -2.76 9.29 -5.48
CA ILE A 21 -2.86 8.18 -6.43
C ILE A 21 -2.93 6.84 -5.69
N ASN A 22 -2.12 6.63 -4.66
CA ASN A 22 -2.17 5.47 -3.80
C ASN A 22 -3.55 5.34 -3.14
N GLY A 23 -4.11 6.44 -2.63
CA GLY A 23 -5.45 6.48 -2.04
C GLY A 23 -6.52 5.95 -2.99
N PHE A 24 -6.61 6.45 -4.23
CA PHE A 24 -7.64 5.98 -5.16
C PHE A 24 -7.31 4.60 -5.77
N HIS A 25 -6.04 4.29 -5.97
CA HIS A 25 -5.61 2.98 -6.47
C HIS A 25 -5.95 1.88 -5.45
N ASP A 26 -5.62 2.13 -4.18
CA ASP A 26 -5.70 1.15 -3.11
C ASP A 26 -7.00 1.25 -2.27
N THR A 27 -7.93 2.15 -2.60
CA THR A 27 -9.30 2.15 -2.04
C THR A 27 -9.94 0.76 -2.10
N ALA A 28 -9.64 0.02 -3.18
CA ALA A 28 -10.13 -1.34 -3.35
C ALA A 28 -9.71 -2.27 -2.20
N ASN A 29 -8.53 -2.09 -1.65
CA ASN A 29 -8.02 -2.92 -0.56
C ASN A 29 -8.89 -2.77 0.70
N ALA A 30 -9.37 -1.55 0.97
CA ALA A 30 -10.16 -1.26 2.16
C ALA A 30 -11.65 -1.63 2.01
N ILE A 31 -12.23 -1.58 0.80
CA ILE A 31 -13.68 -1.70 0.65
C ILE A 31 -14.17 -2.75 -0.33
N ALA A 32 -13.30 -3.37 -1.15
CA ALA A 32 -13.74 -4.30 -2.19
C ALA A 32 -14.55 -5.48 -1.66
N THR A 33 -14.18 -6.01 -0.53
CA THR A 33 -14.86 -7.12 0.14
C THR A 33 -16.25 -6.73 0.59
N SER A 34 -16.40 -5.61 1.34
CA SER A 34 -17.66 -5.13 1.89
C SER A 34 -18.65 -4.64 0.84
N VAL A 35 -18.15 -4.06 -0.25
CA VAL A 35 -18.97 -3.66 -1.42
C VAL A 35 -19.41 -4.89 -2.20
N SER A 36 -18.51 -5.86 -2.43
CA SER A 36 -18.82 -7.07 -3.21
C SER A 36 -19.83 -7.98 -2.51
N THR A 37 -19.78 -8.07 -1.19
CA THR A 37 -20.76 -8.84 -0.39
C THR A 37 -22.04 -8.06 -0.12
N ARG A 38 -22.13 -6.80 -0.56
CA ARG A 38 -23.23 -5.88 -0.27
C ARG A 38 -23.45 -5.68 1.24
N ALA A 39 -22.38 -5.72 2.03
CA ALA A 39 -22.42 -5.38 3.45
C ALA A 39 -22.53 -3.87 3.66
N LEU A 40 -21.88 -3.09 2.76
CA LEU A 40 -21.95 -1.63 2.74
C LEU A 40 -22.34 -1.14 1.33
N HIS A 41 -23.11 -0.06 1.30
CA HIS A 41 -23.32 0.69 0.06
C HIS A 41 -21.99 1.36 -0.35
N PRO A 42 -21.63 1.38 -1.62
CA PRO A 42 -20.33 1.89 -2.08
C PRO A 42 -19.98 3.29 -1.56
N SER A 43 -20.92 4.24 -1.57
CA SER A 43 -20.68 5.61 -1.07
C SER A 43 -20.36 5.64 0.42
N HIS A 44 -21.09 4.87 1.24
CA HIS A 44 -20.81 4.78 2.69
C HIS A 44 -19.47 4.10 2.95
N ALA A 45 -19.12 3.07 2.18
CA ALA A 45 -17.84 2.39 2.28
C ALA A 45 -16.68 3.35 1.96
N ILE A 46 -16.80 4.17 0.92
CA ILE A 46 -15.78 5.18 0.55
C ILE A 46 -15.61 6.24 1.63
N ILE A 47 -16.69 6.82 2.14
CA ILE A 47 -16.64 7.85 3.19
C ILE A 47 -16.01 7.28 4.46
N MET A 48 -16.44 6.09 4.88
CA MET A 48 -15.87 5.40 6.02
C MET A 48 -14.37 5.14 5.82
N ALA A 49 -13.98 4.63 4.65
CA ALA A 49 -12.59 4.32 4.36
C ALA A 49 -11.72 5.58 4.29
N ALA A 50 -12.18 6.66 3.66
CA ALA A 50 -11.44 7.92 3.60
C ALA A 50 -11.19 8.50 5.00
N PHE A 51 -12.21 8.52 5.85
CA PHE A 51 -12.09 9.00 7.22
C PHE A 51 -11.16 8.14 8.07
N LEU A 52 -11.29 6.81 7.98
CA LEU A 52 -10.47 5.89 8.78
C LEU A 52 -9.04 5.77 8.25
N ASN A 53 -8.81 5.91 6.94
CA ASN A 53 -7.48 6.05 6.37
C ASN A 53 -6.77 7.28 6.92
N PHE A 54 -7.47 8.43 6.99
CA PHE A 54 -6.91 9.64 7.60
C PHE A 54 -6.51 9.40 9.06
N LEU A 55 -7.41 8.85 9.88
CA LEU A 55 -7.11 8.55 11.30
C LEU A 55 -5.96 7.54 11.44
N GLY A 56 -5.94 6.50 10.62
CA GLY A 56 -4.87 5.51 10.59
C GLY A 56 -3.51 6.14 10.25
N ALA A 57 -3.47 7.03 9.26
CA ALA A 57 -2.27 7.75 8.85
C ALA A 57 -1.67 8.61 9.98
N MET A 58 -2.50 9.14 10.86
CA MET A 58 -2.06 9.93 12.01
C MET A 58 -1.51 9.09 13.17
N TYR A 59 -1.73 7.76 13.16
CA TYR A 59 -1.46 6.89 14.30
C TYR A 59 0.03 6.65 14.56
N SER A 60 0.84 6.42 13.53
CA SER A 60 2.26 5.99 13.66
C SER A 60 3.14 6.62 12.58
N THR A 61 4.46 6.62 12.83
CA THR A 61 5.50 7.08 11.88
C THR A 61 6.65 6.09 11.77
N GLY A 62 6.55 4.91 12.39
CA GLY A 62 7.62 3.92 12.40
C GLY A 62 7.98 3.37 11.01
N VAL A 63 6.98 3.12 10.18
CA VAL A 63 7.18 2.68 8.78
C VAL A 63 7.80 3.81 7.94
N ALA A 64 7.47 5.07 8.21
CA ALA A 64 8.08 6.22 7.53
C ALA A 64 9.59 6.26 7.74
N LYS A 65 10.06 5.96 8.95
CA LYS A 65 11.49 5.86 9.26
C LYS A 65 12.16 4.73 8.47
N THR A 66 11.53 3.56 8.39
CA THR A 66 12.07 2.43 7.62
C THR A 66 12.16 2.75 6.11
N ILE A 67 11.15 3.40 5.53
CA ILE A 67 11.18 3.77 4.11
C ILE A 67 12.18 4.91 3.84
N GLY A 68 12.21 5.93 4.68
CA GLY A 68 13.04 7.12 4.44
C GLY A 68 14.50 6.94 4.85
N ALA A 69 14.80 6.12 5.86
CA ALA A 69 16.16 6.01 6.39
C ALA A 69 16.86 4.68 6.04
N ASP A 70 16.13 3.59 5.81
CA ASP A 70 16.75 2.26 5.65
C ASP A 70 17.06 1.88 4.18
N ILE A 71 16.55 2.62 3.17
CA ILE A 71 16.83 2.30 1.75
C ILE A 71 18.19 2.83 1.32
N VAL A 72 18.59 3.98 1.84
CA VAL A 72 19.84 4.66 1.48
C VAL A 72 20.83 4.63 2.64
N LYS A 73 22.14 4.61 2.35
CA LYS A 73 23.17 4.59 3.38
C LYS A 73 23.27 5.92 4.15
N SER A 74 23.04 7.03 3.46
CA SER A 74 23.08 8.37 4.05
C SER A 74 22.15 9.29 3.27
N ALA A 75 21.41 10.15 3.96
CA ALA A 75 20.59 11.19 3.35
C ALA A 75 21.41 12.15 2.46
N GLN A 76 22.70 12.34 2.78
CA GLN A 76 23.62 13.19 2.00
C GLN A 76 23.94 12.64 0.60
N HIS A 77 23.70 11.34 0.36
CA HIS A 77 23.89 10.72 -0.97
C HIS A 77 22.64 10.80 -1.84
N VAL A 78 21.56 11.36 -1.34
CA VAL A 78 20.27 11.44 -2.06
C VAL A 78 19.84 12.90 -2.10
N ASP A 79 20.02 13.49 -3.28
CA ASP A 79 19.54 14.84 -3.55
C ASP A 79 18.05 14.83 -3.93
N GLU A 80 17.45 16.00 -4.02
CA GLU A 80 16.04 16.17 -4.36
C GLU A 80 15.73 15.65 -5.77
N HIS A 81 16.69 15.67 -6.70
CA HIS A 81 16.51 15.16 -8.07
C HIS A 81 16.30 13.64 -8.07
N VAL A 82 17.04 12.91 -7.22
CA VAL A 82 16.87 11.45 -7.04
C VAL A 82 15.47 11.16 -6.49
N ILE A 83 15.02 11.93 -5.51
CA ILE A 83 13.70 11.72 -4.89
C ILE A 83 12.57 12.05 -5.88
N ILE A 84 12.69 13.14 -6.63
CA ILE A 84 11.75 13.51 -7.70
C ILE A 84 11.66 12.37 -8.73
N ALA A 85 12.79 11.85 -9.19
CA ALA A 85 12.85 10.79 -10.17
C ALA A 85 12.20 9.47 -9.66
N ALA A 86 12.47 9.11 -8.42
CA ALA A 86 11.86 7.95 -7.76
C ALA A 86 10.34 8.07 -7.69
N LEU A 87 9.84 9.24 -7.26
CA LEU A 87 8.40 9.52 -7.18
C LEU A 87 7.73 9.52 -8.56
N ILE A 88 8.36 10.10 -9.58
CA ILE A 88 7.84 10.05 -10.95
C ILE A 88 7.71 8.59 -11.42
N GLY A 89 8.74 7.77 -11.23
CA GLY A 89 8.71 6.35 -11.59
C GLY A 89 7.57 5.59 -10.90
N ALA A 90 7.39 5.81 -9.60
CA ALA A 90 6.33 5.17 -8.81
C ALA A 90 4.92 5.65 -9.23
N VAL A 91 4.75 6.95 -9.44
CA VAL A 91 3.47 7.56 -9.89
C VAL A 91 3.08 7.03 -11.26
N VAL A 92 4.00 7.04 -12.23
CA VAL A 92 3.75 6.54 -13.60
C VAL A 92 3.35 5.07 -13.56
N TRP A 93 4.06 4.24 -12.79
CA TRP A 93 3.71 2.82 -12.66
C TRP A 93 2.33 2.61 -12.05
N ASN A 94 2.00 3.33 -10.98
CA ASN A 94 0.69 3.23 -10.34
C ASN A 94 -0.44 3.64 -11.29
N LEU A 95 -0.24 4.66 -12.13
CA LEU A 95 -1.21 5.07 -13.14
C LEU A 95 -1.37 4.03 -14.25
N ILE A 96 -0.27 3.43 -14.73
CA ILE A 96 -0.29 2.36 -15.73
C ILE A 96 -1.07 1.16 -15.20
N THR A 97 -0.73 0.67 -14.01
CA THR A 97 -1.39 -0.50 -13.42
C THR A 97 -2.86 -0.23 -13.09
N TRP A 98 -3.20 0.98 -12.65
CA TRP A 98 -4.58 1.40 -12.47
C TRP A 98 -5.36 1.40 -13.78
N TRP A 99 -4.75 1.91 -14.86
CA TRP A 99 -5.39 1.95 -16.19
C TRP A 99 -5.76 0.55 -16.68
N PHE A 100 -4.87 -0.42 -16.49
CA PHE A 100 -5.09 -1.82 -16.86
C PHE A 100 -5.90 -2.61 -15.81
N ALA A 101 -6.34 -1.99 -14.71
CA ALA A 101 -7.05 -2.63 -13.61
C ALA A 101 -6.27 -3.81 -13.00
N VAL A 102 -4.96 -3.70 -12.97
CA VAL A 102 -4.04 -4.68 -12.37
C VAL A 102 -3.75 -4.26 -10.93
N PRO A 103 -4.13 -5.05 -9.92
CA PRO A 103 -3.78 -4.76 -8.53
C PRO A 103 -2.27 -4.92 -8.32
N SER A 104 -1.54 -3.82 -8.34
CA SER A 104 -0.10 -3.76 -8.08
C SER A 104 0.18 -3.16 -6.69
N SER A 105 1.44 -3.09 -6.32
CA SER A 105 1.87 -2.59 -5.03
C SER A 105 2.55 -1.23 -5.16
N SER A 106 1.95 -0.20 -4.58
CA SER A 106 2.56 1.12 -4.46
C SER A 106 3.85 1.11 -3.62
N SER A 107 3.95 0.19 -2.63
CA SER A 107 5.18 0.00 -1.84
C SER A 107 6.32 -0.51 -2.71
N HIS A 108 6.08 -1.53 -3.55
CA HIS A 108 7.08 -2.04 -4.49
C HIS A 108 7.45 -0.98 -5.52
N ALA A 109 6.47 -0.21 -6.00
CA ALA A 109 6.71 0.85 -6.96
C ALA A 109 7.63 1.94 -6.41
N LEU A 110 7.40 2.38 -5.18
CA LEU A 110 8.22 3.39 -4.52
C LEU A 110 9.64 2.87 -4.25
N VAL A 111 9.76 1.68 -3.66
CA VAL A 111 11.08 1.07 -3.36
C VAL A 111 11.88 0.85 -4.64
N GLY A 112 11.27 0.32 -5.70
CA GLY A 112 11.92 0.15 -7.00
C GLY A 112 12.37 1.49 -7.60
N GLY A 113 11.49 2.51 -7.58
CA GLY A 113 11.81 3.85 -8.05
C GLY A 113 13.02 4.47 -7.34
N VAL A 114 13.07 4.37 -6.01
CA VAL A 114 14.23 4.85 -5.22
C VAL A 114 15.50 4.07 -5.57
N ILE A 115 15.43 2.74 -5.62
CA ILE A 115 16.60 1.91 -5.99
C ILE A 115 17.12 2.32 -7.37
N GLY A 116 16.25 2.46 -8.37
CA GLY A 116 16.64 2.80 -9.73
C GLY A 116 17.27 4.19 -9.85
N ALA A 117 16.66 5.19 -9.22
CA ALA A 117 17.19 6.56 -9.22
C ALA A 117 18.54 6.65 -8.50
N VAL A 118 18.71 6.01 -7.34
CA VAL A 118 19.98 5.99 -6.60
C VAL A 118 21.06 5.24 -7.37
N LEU A 119 20.75 4.11 -8.00
CA LEU A 119 21.74 3.35 -8.80
C LEU A 119 22.35 4.17 -9.93
N VAL A 120 21.57 5.02 -10.60
CA VAL A 120 22.06 5.85 -11.70
C VAL A 120 22.74 7.13 -11.22
N SER A 121 22.34 7.67 -10.06
CA SER A 121 22.92 8.92 -9.51
C SER A 121 24.23 8.69 -8.77
N VAL A 122 24.27 7.73 -7.86
CA VAL A 122 25.37 7.51 -6.90
C VAL A 122 26.02 6.13 -7.07
N GLY A 123 25.34 5.23 -7.78
CA GLY A 123 25.77 3.82 -7.90
C GLY A 123 25.29 2.96 -6.72
N SER A 124 25.80 1.73 -6.68
CA SER A 124 25.47 0.76 -5.62
C SER A 124 25.89 1.19 -4.23
N ASP A 125 26.87 2.08 -4.15
CA ASP A 125 27.40 2.55 -2.86
C ASP A 125 26.43 3.45 -2.10
N GLY A 126 25.48 4.07 -2.79
CA GLY A 126 24.39 4.84 -2.17
C GLY A 126 23.32 3.97 -1.51
N LEU A 127 23.22 2.69 -1.85
CA LEU A 127 22.17 1.80 -1.39
C LEU A 127 22.55 1.06 -0.10
N ASN A 128 21.58 0.98 0.82
CA ASN A 128 21.68 0.14 2.02
C ASN A 128 21.06 -1.24 1.74
N PHE A 129 21.87 -2.18 1.27
CA PHE A 129 21.39 -3.52 0.90
C PHE A 129 20.76 -4.29 2.07
N TYR A 130 21.20 -4.05 3.31
CA TYR A 130 20.61 -4.66 4.50
C TYR A 130 19.18 -4.15 4.73
N GLY A 131 18.99 -2.84 4.69
CA GLY A 131 17.66 -2.23 4.83
C GLY A 131 16.73 -2.61 3.68
N ILE A 132 17.21 -2.58 2.44
CA ILE A 132 16.46 -3.03 1.26
C ILE A 132 16.06 -4.51 1.41
N GLY A 133 17.00 -5.37 1.85
CA GLY A 133 16.72 -6.79 2.08
C GLY A 133 15.61 -7.01 3.11
N LYS A 134 15.63 -6.26 4.22
CA LYS A 134 14.59 -6.27 5.26
C LYS A 134 13.23 -5.85 4.69
N ILE A 135 13.19 -4.78 3.90
CA ILE A 135 11.98 -4.29 3.26
C ILE A 135 11.43 -5.32 2.26
N VAL A 136 12.27 -5.83 1.35
CA VAL A 136 11.87 -6.83 0.35
C VAL A 136 11.39 -8.12 1.01
N LEU A 137 12.07 -8.56 2.07
CA LEU A 137 11.62 -9.73 2.84
C LEU A 137 10.23 -9.50 3.44
N SER A 138 9.97 -8.33 4.02
CA SER A 138 8.65 -7.97 4.56
C SER A 138 7.57 -7.96 3.47
N LEU A 139 7.89 -7.40 2.29
CA LEU A 139 6.98 -7.33 1.16
C LEU A 139 6.63 -8.73 0.59
N ILE A 140 7.57 -9.68 0.61
CA ILE A 140 7.37 -11.07 0.15
C ILE A 140 6.68 -11.91 1.23
N ALA A 141 7.08 -11.76 2.49
CA ALA A 141 6.55 -12.55 3.60
C ALA A 141 5.08 -12.20 3.90
N SER A 142 4.71 -10.93 3.80
CA SER A 142 3.37 -10.47 4.20
C SER A 142 2.21 -11.15 3.45
N PRO A 143 2.21 -11.33 2.13
CA PRO A 143 1.13 -12.05 1.46
C PRO A 143 1.12 -13.56 1.79
N LEU A 144 2.28 -14.17 2.02
CA LEU A 144 2.36 -15.58 2.41
C LEU A 144 1.75 -15.79 3.81
N ILE A 145 2.11 -14.92 4.74
CA ILE A 145 1.50 -14.88 6.08
C ILE A 145 -0.02 -14.69 5.95
N ALA A 146 -0.46 -13.74 5.13
CA ALA A 146 -1.88 -13.46 4.93
C ALA A 146 -2.67 -14.63 4.34
N ILE A 147 -2.07 -15.42 3.42
CA ILE A 147 -2.67 -16.65 2.89
C ILE A 147 -2.86 -17.67 4.01
N VAL A 148 -1.80 -17.97 4.76
CA VAL A 148 -1.82 -18.98 5.82
C VAL A 148 -2.79 -18.59 6.93
N THR A 149 -2.67 -17.36 7.45
CA THR A 149 -3.53 -16.88 8.53
C THR A 149 -4.98 -16.70 8.09
N GLY A 150 -5.22 -16.27 6.85
CA GLY A 150 -6.57 -16.18 6.27
C GLY A 150 -7.25 -17.53 6.14
N CYS A 151 -6.50 -18.55 5.72
CA CYS A 151 -6.98 -19.93 5.72
C CYS A 151 -7.32 -20.42 7.15
N LEU A 152 -6.48 -20.11 8.12
CA LEU A 152 -6.70 -20.45 9.53
C LEU A 152 -7.94 -19.76 10.10
N VAL A 153 -8.06 -18.46 9.94
CA VAL A 153 -9.21 -17.66 10.40
C VAL A 153 -10.51 -18.22 9.84
N MET A 154 -10.56 -18.47 8.53
CA MET A 154 -11.78 -19.01 7.91
C MET A 154 -12.10 -20.43 8.37
N THR A 155 -11.07 -21.27 8.56
CA THR A 155 -11.26 -22.64 9.11
C THR A 155 -11.85 -22.59 10.51
N VAL A 156 -11.38 -21.69 11.37
CA VAL A 156 -11.93 -21.48 12.71
C VAL A 156 -13.39 -21.03 12.64
N LEU A 157 -13.71 -20.07 11.78
CA LEU A 157 -15.08 -19.61 11.58
C LEU A 157 -16.01 -20.73 11.09
N PHE A 158 -15.55 -21.57 10.18
CA PHE A 158 -16.33 -22.76 9.75
C PHE A 158 -16.57 -23.74 10.88
N ARG A 159 -15.61 -23.98 11.76
CA ARG A 159 -15.80 -24.89 12.92
C ARG A 159 -16.81 -24.32 13.91
N ILE A 160 -16.78 -23.01 14.16
CA ILE A 160 -17.68 -22.35 15.13
C ILE A 160 -19.09 -22.22 14.56
N PHE A 161 -19.21 -21.76 13.30
CA PHE A 161 -20.49 -21.37 12.71
C PHE A 161 -21.05 -22.35 11.69
N GLY A 162 -20.34 -23.41 11.35
CA GLY A 162 -20.73 -24.36 10.27
C GLY A 162 -22.04 -25.13 10.54
N ARG A 163 -22.55 -25.12 11.78
CA ARG A 163 -23.82 -25.75 12.15
C ARG A 163 -25.05 -24.85 11.96
N PHE A 164 -24.83 -23.58 11.71
CA PHE A 164 -25.92 -22.61 11.55
C PHE A 164 -26.35 -22.49 10.08
N SER A 165 -27.61 -22.10 9.85
CA SER A 165 -28.09 -21.89 8.48
C SER A 165 -27.36 -20.73 7.77
N PRO A 166 -27.04 -20.86 6.49
CA PRO A 166 -26.34 -19.80 5.74
C PRO A 166 -27.04 -18.43 5.78
N SER A 167 -28.38 -18.43 5.77
CA SER A 167 -29.18 -17.19 5.83
C SER A 167 -29.03 -16.45 7.18
N ALA A 168 -29.04 -17.17 8.30
CA ALA A 168 -28.86 -16.60 9.63
C ALA A 168 -27.46 -16.03 9.82
N ILE A 169 -26.44 -16.74 9.31
CA ILE A 169 -25.04 -16.35 9.38
C ILE A 169 -24.80 -15.09 8.54
N ASN A 170 -25.24 -15.09 7.28
CA ASN A 170 -24.99 -13.98 6.36
C ASN A 170 -25.57 -12.65 6.87
N GLY A 171 -26.72 -12.65 7.53
CA GLY A 171 -27.30 -11.46 8.11
C GLY A 171 -26.45 -10.85 9.24
N LYS A 172 -25.94 -11.69 10.13
CA LYS A 172 -25.05 -11.26 11.22
C LYS A 172 -23.68 -10.83 10.70
N PHE A 173 -23.07 -11.62 9.81
CA PHE A 173 -21.74 -11.31 9.27
C PHE A 173 -21.71 -10.07 8.38
N LYS A 174 -22.81 -9.66 7.73
CA LYS A 174 -22.88 -8.35 7.08
C LYS A 174 -22.63 -7.20 8.04
N LYS A 175 -23.19 -7.23 9.24
CA LYS A 175 -22.96 -6.20 10.26
C LYS A 175 -21.54 -6.25 10.82
N MET A 176 -21.04 -7.45 11.10
CA MET A 176 -19.65 -7.64 11.56
C MET A 176 -18.63 -7.22 10.50
N GLN A 177 -18.94 -7.41 9.23
CA GLN A 177 -18.08 -7.00 8.12
C GLN A 177 -17.94 -5.48 8.02
N ILE A 178 -18.91 -4.69 8.46
CA ILE A 178 -18.76 -3.23 8.56
C ILE A 178 -17.61 -2.89 9.52
N LEU A 179 -17.56 -3.57 10.67
CA LEU A 179 -16.49 -3.37 11.63
C LEU A 179 -15.14 -3.82 11.09
N SER A 180 -15.05 -5.02 10.48
CA SER A 180 -13.77 -5.49 9.92
C SER A 180 -13.30 -4.63 8.75
N ALA A 181 -14.19 -4.11 7.91
CA ALA A 181 -13.85 -3.16 6.86
C ALA A 181 -13.35 -1.83 7.44
N ALA A 182 -13.94 -1.36 8.55
CA ALA A 182 -13.46 -0.19 9.27
C ALA A 182 -12.04 -0.41 9.84
N MET A 183 -11.80 -1.55 10.47
CA MET A 183 -10.46 -1.93 10.93
C MET A 183 -9.46 -2.04 9.78
N MET A 184 -9.89 -2.59 8.64
CA MET A 184 -9.05 -2.69 7.44
C MET A 184 -8.68 -1.30 6.91
N ALA A 185 -9.63 -0.36 6.80
CA ALA A 185 -9.38 1.00 6.35
C ALA A 185 -8.40 1.73 7.29
N PHE A 186 -8.58 1.62 8.59
CA PHE A 186 -7.65 2.19 9.58
C PHE A 186 -6.25 1.59 9.45
N SER A 187 -6.14 0.27 9.37
CA SER A 187 -4.86 -0.43 9.23
C SER A 187 -4.16 -0.08 7.93
N HIS A 188 -4.91 0.06 6.83
CA HIS A 188 -4.41 0.49 5.53
C HIS A 188 -3.78 1.90 5.64
N GLY A 189 -4.52 2.89 6.13
CA GLY A 189 -4.00 4.24 6.33
C GLY A 189 -2.78 4.28 7.24
N SER A 190 -2.76 3.47 8.31
CA SER A 190 -1.67 3.42 9.27
C SER A 190 -0.35 2.85 8.72
N ASN A 191 -0.36 2.18 7.59
CA ASN A 191 0.85 1.69 6.93
C ASN A 191 1.18 2.51 5.68
N ASP A 192 0.19 2.73 4.83
CA ASP A 192 0.41 3.22 3.47
C ASP A 192 0.78 4.71 3.39
N ALA A 193 0.14 5.58 4.17
CA ALA A 193 0.47 7.01 4.18
C ALA A 193 1.89 7.31 4.71
N GLN A 194 2.46 6.38 5.48
CA GLN A 194 3.80 6.57 6.03
C GLN A 194 4.92 6.51 4.97
N LYS A 195 4.64 5.98 3.78
CA LYS A 195 5.64 5.86 2.70
C LYS A 195 6.05 7.24 2.18
N SER A 196 5.10 8.07 1.83
CA SER A 196 5.37 9.45 1.42
C SER A 196 5.82 10.32 2.58
N MET A 197 5.29 10.11 3.81
CA MET A 197 5.85 10.75 5.00
C MET A 197 7.35 10.50 5.11
N GLY A 198 7.80 9.24 4.90
CA GLY A 198 9.22 8.89 4.93
C GLY A 198 10.03 9.58 3.85
N ILE A 199 9.51 9.63 2.62
CA ILE A 199 10.17 10.28 1.48
C ILE A 199 10.24 11.80 1.66
N ILE A 200 9.17 12.45 2.10
CA ILE A 200 9.17 13.89 2.40
C ILE A 200 10.16 14.20 3.52
N THR A 201 10.17 13.40 4.59
CA THR A 201 11.09 13.59 5.71
C THR A 201 12.54 13.38 5.28
N LEU A 202 12.82 12.40 4.41
CA LEU A 202 14.15 12.21 3.82
C LEU A 202 14.59 13.45 3.03
N ALA A 203 13.72 14.00 2.19
CA ALA A 203 14.01 15.20 1.42
C ALA A 203 14.24 16.43 2.30
N LEU A 204 13.47 16.59 3.37
CA LEU A 204 13.66 17.68 4.34
C LEU A 204 14.99 17.54 5.08
N LEU A 205 15.42 16.31 5.39
CA LEU A 205 16.68 16.03 6.04
C LEU A 205 17.86 16.26 5.08
N SER A 206 17.78 15.77 3.84
CA SER A 206 18.84 15.95 2.85
C SER A 206 19.01 17.43 2.44
N GLY A 207 17.93 18.16 2.34
CA GLY A 207 17.94 19.60 2.06
C GLY A 207 18.31 20.49 3.25
N GLY A 208 18.58 19.91 4.45
CA GLY A 208 18.97 20.66 5.64
C GLY A 208 17.86 21.46 6.29
N TYR A 209 16.59 21.12 6.03
CA TYR A 209 15.42 21.79 6.67
C TYR A 209 15.10 21.21 8.06
N ILE A 210 15.58 20.00 8.34
CA ILE A 210 15.51 19.33 9.66
C ILE A 210 16.83 18.65 9.94
N ASP A 211 17.21 18.58 11.22
CA ASP A 211 18.50 17.99 11.66
C ASP A 211 18.39 16.51 12.00
N VAL A 212 17.20 16.03 12.28
CA VAL A 212 16.95 14.64 12.71
C VAL A 212 15.80 14.06 11.92
N PHE A 213 15.89 12.76 11.59
CA PHE A 213 14.79 12.05 10.91
C PHE A 213 13.61 11.86 11.86
N GLU A 214 12.78 12.88 11.96
CA GLU A 214 11.51 12.87 12.70
C GLU A 214 10.43 13.46 11.80
N VAL A 215 9.31 12.72 11.63
CA VAL A 215 8.23 13.14 10.73
C VAL A 215 7.48 14.33 11.33
N PRO A 216 7.55 15.52 10.72
CA PRO A 216 6.85 16.68 11.23
C PRO A 216 5.33 16.51 11.20
N THR A 217 4.61 17.10 12.15
CA THR A 217 3.14 16.98 12.23
C THR A 217 2.44 17.47 10.97
N TYR A 218 2.92 18.55 10.35
CA TYR A 218 2.35 19.03 9.09
C TYR A 218 2.50 18.05 7.94
N VAL A 219 3.60 17.29 7.88
CA VAL A 219 3.80 16.23 6.88
C VAL A 219 2.79 15.11 7.10
N LYS A 220 2.54 14.70 8.35
CA LYS A 220 1.50 13.69 8.66
C LYS A 220 0.12 14.13 8.18
N VAL A 221 -0.26 15.38 8.50
CA VAL A 221 -1.57 15.92 8.11
C VAL A 221 -1.71 16.02 6.61
N LEU A 222 -0.69 16.50 5.90
CA LEU A 222 -0.72 16.61 4.43
C LEU A 222 -0.83 15.24 3.76
N ALA A 223 0.01 14.28 4.14
CA ALA A 223 -0.02 12.92 3.61
C ALA A 223 -1.34 12.20 3.92
N ALA A 224 -1.82 12.29 5.16
CA ALA A 224 -3.11 11.73 5.57
C ALA A 224 -4.27 12.32 4.77
N THR A 225 -4.26 13.64 4.53
CA THR A 225 -5.28 14.34 3.75
C THR A 225 -5.24 13.93 2.28
N ALA A 226 -4.04 13.90 1.67
CA ALA A 226 -3.87 13.50 0.28
C ALA A 226 -4.39 12.07 0.05
N MET A 227 -4.03 11.13 0.93
CA MET A 227 -4.50 9.76 0.86
C MET A 227 -6.01 9.63 1.05
N ALA A 228 -6.59 10.35 2.03
CA ALA A 228 -8.03 10.35 2.27
C ALA A 228 -8.81 10.93 1.07
N CYS A 229 -8.32 12.01 0.47
CA CYS A 229 -8.89 12.59 -0.75
C CYS A 229 -8.83 11.61 -1.92
N GLY A 230 -7.68 10.93 -2.11
CA GLY A 230 -7.55 9.87 -3.11
C GLY A 230 -8.55 8.74 -2.88
N THR A 231 -8.67 8.26 -1.64
CA THR A 231 -9.64 7.24 -1.25
C THR A 231 -11.07 7.68 -1.55
N ALA A 232 -11.41 8.95 -1.34
CA ALA A 232 -12.74 9.49 -1.62
C ALA A 232 -13.11 9.48 -3.11
N VAL A 233 -12.15 9.56 -4.02
CA VAL A 233 -12.38 9.42 -5.47
C VAL A 233 -12.78 7.99 -5.83
N GLY A 234 -12.26 6.99 -5.14
CA GLY A 234 -12.59 5.58 -5.30
C GLY A 234 -11.92 4.89 -6.49
N GLY A 235 -11.46 3.67 -6.27
CA GLY A 235 -10.75 2.84 -7.23
C GLY A 235 -11.63 1.79 -7.93
N TRP A 236 -12.73 2.16 -8.56
CA TRP A 236 -13.76 1.25 -9.08
C TRP A 236 -13.25 0.14 -9.99
N ARG A 237 -12.20 0.40 -10.79
CA ARG A 237 -11.61 -0.60 -11.68
C ARG A 237 -10.99 -1.75 -10.91
N ILE A 238 -10.25 -1.45 -9.85
CA ILE A 238 -9.53 -2.43 -9.02
C ILE A 238 -10.49 -3.12 -8.03
N ILE A 239 -11.50 -2.40 -7.52
CA ILE A 239 -12.56 -2.96 -6.65
C ILE A 239 -13.21 -4.19 -7.30
N LYS A 240 -13.54 -4.13 -8.61
CA LYS A 240 -14.10 -5.26 -9.35
C LYS A 240 -13.14 -6.44 -9.44
N THR A 241 -11.85 -6.19 -9.53
CA THR A 241 -10.83 -7.26 -9.63
C THR A 241 -10.63 -7.95 -8.29
N ILE A 242 -10.37 -7.21 -7.22
CA ILE A 242 -10.13 -7.77 -5.88
C ILE A 242 -11.41 -8.37 -5.31
N GLY A 243 -12.53 -7.67 -5.40
CA GLY A 243 -13.79 -8.08 -4.77
C GLY A 243 -14.54 -9.22 -5.47
N GLY A 244 -14.20 -9.55 -6.74
CA GLY A 244 -15.00 -10.53 -7.48
C GLY A 244 -14.27 -11.48 -8.41
N LYS A 245 -13.02 -11.15 -8.81
CA LYS A 245 -12.29 -11.99 -9.77
C LYS A 245 -11.43 -13.07 -9.12
N ILE A 246 -10.96 -12.89 -7.87
CA ILE A 246 -10.11 -13.86 -7.17
C ILE A 246 -10.94 -15.02 -6.62
N PHE A 247 -11.97 -14.69 -5.86
CA PHE A 247 -12.85 -15.63 -5.19
C PHE A 247 -14.24 -15.01 -5.02
N LYS A 248 -15.31 -15.81 -5.11
CA LYS A 248 -16.68 -15.32 -4.88
C LYS A 248 -16.91 -15.15 -3.37
N LEU A 249 -16.85 -13.89 -2.92
CA LEU A 249 -17.03 -13.54 -1.52
C LEU A 249 -18.48 -13.65 -1.06
N GLU A 250 -18.67 -14.18 0.14
CA GLU A 250 -19.88 -14.14 0.94
C GLU A 250 -19.61 -13.28 2.20
N PRO A 251 -20.64 -12.81 2.93
CA PRO A 251 -20.39 -11.94 4.09
C PRO A 251 -19.43 -12.50 5.14
N ILE A 252 -19.50 -13.79 5.44
CA ILE A 252 -18.57 -14.45 6.38
C ILE A 252 -17.14 -14.48 5.85
N SER A 253 -16.97 -14.77 4.56
CA SER A 253 -15.64 -14.79 3.94
C SER A 253 -15.07 -13.39 3.73
N GLY A 254 -15.92 -12.40 3.44
CA GLY A 254 -15.53 -11.00 3.39
C GLY A 254 -15.07 -10.50 4.78
N PHE A 255 -15.83 -10.79 5.81
CA PHE A 255 -15.45 -10.49 7.20
C PHE A 255 -14.09 -11.13 7.55
N ALA A 256 -13.91 -12.41 7.22
CA ALA A 256 -12.66 -13.13 7.51
C ALA A 256 -11.46 -12.50 6.78
N ALA A 257 -11.63 -12.14 5.51
CA ALA A 257 -10.58 -11.52 4.71
C ALA A 257 -10.19 -10.13 5.24
N ASP A 258 -11.17 -9.28 5.56
CA ASP A 258 -10.93 -7.95 6.13
C ASP A 258 -10.27 -8.03 7.50
N LEU A 259 -10.77 -8.90 8.38
CA LEU A 259 -10.21 -9.10 9.71
C LEU A 259 -8.76 -9.58 9.63
N ASN A 260 -8.49 -10.60 8.81
CA ASN A 260 -7.15 -11.13 8.63
C ASN A 260 -6.20 -10.07 8.04
N SER A 261 -6.64 -9.36 7.00
CA SER A 261 -5.84 -8.30 6.37
C SER A 261 -5.50 -7.18 7.36
N SER A 262 -6.50 -6.73 8.14
CA SER A 262 -6.28 -5.68 9.15
C SER A 262 -5.28 -6.13 10.22
N MET A 263 -5.37 -7.37 10.69
CA MET A 263 -4.44 -7.93 11.68
C MET A 263 -3.01 -7.99 11.12
N VAL A 264 -2.81 -8.49 9.90
CA VAL A 264 -1.48 -8.61 9.29
C VAL A 264 -0.88 -7.22 9.04
N ILE A 265 -1.63 -6.28 8.45
CA ILE A 265 -1.14 -4.93 8.14
C ILE A 265 -0.85 -4.15 9.42
N PHE A 266 -1.75 -4.19 10.40
CA PHE A 266 -1.55 -3.46 11.64
C PHE A 266 -0.40 -4.01 12.46
N SER A 267 -0.23 -5.34 12.52
CA SER A 267 0.95 -5.97 13.15
C SER A 267 2.25 -5.54 12.46
N ALA A 268 2.28 -5.47 11.14
CA ALA A 268 3.44 -4.97 10.41
C ALA A 268 3.73 -3.49 10.73
N THR A 269 2.68 -2.65 10.85
CA THR A 269 2.82 -1.25 11.26
C THR A 269 3.44 -1.12 12.65
N LEU A 270 3.00 -1.94 13.62
CA LEU A 270 3.56 -1.97 14.97
C LEU A 270 5.02 -2.43 15.00
N LEU A 271 5.41 -3.30 14.07
CA LEU A 271 6.79 -3.75 13.87
C LEU A 271 7.62 -2.80 13.00
N HIS A 272 7.05 -1.66 12.60
CA HIS A 272 7.66 -0.66 11.71
C HIS A 272 8.08 -1.22 10.33
N LEU A 273 7.38 -2.25 9.87
CA LEU A 273 7.64 -2.91 8.60
C LEU A 273 6.71 -2.38 7.50
N PRO A 274 7.24 -1.89 6.39
CA PRO A 274 6.42 -1.59 5.23
C PRO A 274 5.91 -2.90 4.62
N VAL A 275 4.63 -2.94 4.33
CA VAL A 275 4.00 -4.07 3.62
C VAL A 275 3.25 -3.58 2.38
N SER A 276 2.93 -4.51 1.50
CA SER A 276 2.00 -4.26 0.41
C SER A 276 0.59 -4.61 0.85
N THR A 277 -0.22 -3.60 1.09
CA THR A 277 -1.61 -3.78 1.49
C THR A 277 -2.41 -4.54 0.43
N THR A 278 -2.17 -4.28 -0.86
CA THR A 278 -2.77 -5.01 -1.99
C THR A 278 -2.41 -6.50 -1.95
N HIS A 279 -1.16 -6.84 -1.66
CA HIS A 279 -0.72 -8.24 -1.57
C HIS A 279 -1.31 -8.94 -0.36
N VAL A 280 -1.36 -8.26 0.80
CA VAL A 280 -1.95 -8.80 2.03
C VAL A 280 -3.44 -9.08 1.85
N VAL A 281 -4.21 -8.13 1.29
CA VAL A 281 -5.65 -8.30 1.05
C VAL A 281 -5.91 -9.42 0.04
N SER A 282 -5.18 -9.43 -1.06
CA SER A 282 -5.31 -10.49 -2.06
C SER A 282 -4.93 -11.85 -1.50
N GLY A 283 -3.85 -11.92 -0.72
CA GLY A 283 -3.42 -13.12 0.00
C GLY A 283 -4.48 -13.60 1.00
N SER A 284 -5.07 -12.68 1.78
CA SER A 284 -6.16 -13.00 2.71
C SER A 284 -7.38 -13.58 1.99
N ILE A 285 -7.79 -12.99 0.86
CA ILE A 285 -8.89 -13.50 0.04
C ILE A 285 -8.57 -14.89 -0.51
N MET A 286 -7.34 -15.12 -1.00
CA MET A 286 -6.90 -16.43 -1.46
C MET A 286 -6.89 -17.46 -0.32
N GLY A 287 -6.37 -17.11 0.85
CA GLY A 287 -6.35 -17.97 2.03
C GLY A 287 -7.75 -18.35 2.51
N VAL A 288 -8.65 -17.39 2.63
CA VAL A 288 -10.06 -17.60 2.97
C VAL A 288 -10.77 -18.47 1.93
N GLY A 289 -10.51 -18.23 0.65
CA GLY A 289 -11.06 -19.05 -0.45
C GLY A 289 -10.56 -20.50 -0.41
N THR A 290 -9.28 -20.69 -0.13
CA THR A 290 -8.64 -22.01 -0.03
C THR A 290 -9.20 -22.83 1.13
N ALA A 291 -9.50 -22.20 2.28
CA ALA A 291 -10.16 -22.87 3.41
C ALA A 291 -11.54 -23.44 3.05
N LYS A 292 -12.27 -22.78 2.13
CA LYS A 292 -13.54 -23.30 1.62
C LYS A 292 -13.32 -24.49 0.67
N ARG A 293 -12.51 -24.31 -0.36
CA ARG A 293 -11.99 -25.31 -1.31
C ARG A 293 -10.85 -24.70 -2.13
N VAL A 294 -9.78 -25.43 -2.35
CA VAL A 294 -8.63 -24.97 -3.16
C VAL A 294 -9.08 -24.51 -4.56
N ASN A 295 -9.98 -25.25 -5.19
CA ASN A 295 -10.51 -24.91 -6.52
C ASN A 295 -11.54 -23.76 -6.53
N ALA A 296 -11.92 -23.22 -5.38
CA ALA A 296 -12.79 -22.05 -5.32
C ALA A 296 -12.04 -20.74 -5.66
N VAL A 297 -10.71 -20.76 -5.49
CA VAL A 297 -9.83 -19.65 -5.88
C VAL A 297 -9.52 -19.75 -7.38
N ARG A 298 -9.63 -18.64 -8.08
CA ARG A 298 -9.26 -18.54 -9.50
C ARG A 298 -7.76 -18.33 -9.63
N TRP A 299 -7.00 -19.40 -9.57
CA TRP A 299 -5.53 -19.39 -9.57
C TRP A 299 -4.91 -18.70 -10.79
N GLY A 300 -5.58 -18.71 -11.96
CA GLY A 300 -5.13 -17.96 -13.13
C GLY A 300 -5.10 -16.43 -12.88
N VAL A 301 -6.07 -15.90 -12.14
CA VAL A 301 -6.07 -14.49 -11.71
C VAL A 301 -4.98 -14.23 -10.68
N ALA A 302 -4.82 -15.13 -9.72
CA ALA A 302 -3.76 -15.07 -8.71
C ALA A 302 -2.37 -15.04 -9.37
N GLN A 303 -2.14 -15.89 -10.37
CA GLN A 303 -0.88 -15.93 -11.12
C GLN A 303 -0.60 -14.60 -11.84
N GLN A 304 -1.59 -14.01 -12.50
CA GLN A 304 -1.44 -12.69 -13.14
C GLN A 304 -1.06 -11.61 -12.13
N MET A 305 -1.68 -11.64 -10.93
CA MET A 305 -1.34 -10.70 -9.86
C MET A 305 0.10 -10.92 -9.36
N VAL A 306 0.50 -12.16 -9.08
CA VAL A 306 1.89 -12.48 -8.66
C VAL A 306 2.90 -12.05 -9.71
N THR A 307 2.61 -12.25 -11.00
CA THR A 307 3.48 -11.76 -12.08
C THR A 307 3.65 -10.23 -12.02
N ALA A 308 2.54 -9.49 -11.85
CA ALA A 308 2.60 -8.03 -11.68
C ALA A 308 3.42 -7.63 -10.45
N TRP A 309 3.28 -8.36 -9.34
CA TRP A 309 4.02 -8.09 -8.11
C TRP A 309 5.53 -8.23 -8.30
N VAL A 310 5.98 -9.30 -8.97
CA VAL A 310 7.41 -9.55 -9.25
C VAL A 310 7.96 -8.51 -10.22
N LEU A 311 7.19 -8.11 -11.23
CA LEU A 311 7.63 -7.14 -12.23
C LEU A 311 7.66 -5.70 -11.71
N THR A 312 6.93 -5.37 -10.65
CA THR A 312 6.81 -3.98 -10.17
C THR A 312 8.17 -3.38 -9.80
N ILE A 313 8.99 -4.05 -8.97
CA ILE A 313 10.29 -3.49 -8.54
C ILE A 313 11.23 -3.29 -9.74
N PRO A 314 11.49 -4.27 -10.61
CA PRO A 314 12.35 -4.07 -11.76
C PRO A 314 11.87 -2.96 -12.71
N CYS A 315 10.57 -2.95 -13.04
CA CYS A 315 10.02 -1.95 -13.95
C CYS A 315 10.10 -0.54 -13.37
N THR A 316 9.77 -0.36 -12.10
CA THR A 316 9.86 0.95 -11.44
C THR A 316 11.29 1.39 -11.20
N ALA A 317 12.24 0.46 -11.02
CA ALA A 317 13.66 0.79 -10.97
C ALA A 317 14.15 1.35 -12.32
N VAL A 318 13.75 0.73 -13.43
CA VAL A 318 14.04 1.27 -14.77
C VAL A 318 13.38 2.64 -14.96
N MET A 319 12.12 2.79 -14.56
CA MET A 319 11.41 4.08 -14.66
C MET A 319 12.06 5.17 -13.82
N GLY A 320 12.47 4.87 -12.59
CA GLY A 320 13.19 5.81 -11.72
C GLY A 320 14.54 6.22 -12.31
N ALA A 321 15.29 5.26 -12.87
CA ALA A 321 16.55 5.51 -13.54
C ALA A 321 16.39 6.42 -14.78
N VAL A 322 15.39 6.16 -15.61
CA VAL A 322 15.08 6.99 -16.79
C VAL A 322 14.60 8.38 -16.37
N ALA A 323 13.70 8.43 -15.37
CA ALA A 323 13.21 9.69 -14.83
C ALA A 323 14.35 10.57 -14.28
N TYR A 324 15.36 9.97 -13.64
CA TYR A 324 16.53 10.71 -13.15
C TYR A 324 17.28 11.43 -14.26
N GLN A 325 17.53 10.77 -15.38
CA GLN A 325 18.18 11.41 -16.52
C GLN A 325 17.34 12.57 -17.09
N PHE A 326 16.02 12.40 -17.12
CA PHE A 326 15.10 13.44 -17.58
C PHE A 326 15.04 14.63 -16.61
N VAL A 327 15.02 14.38 -15.31
CA VAL A 327 15.05 15.43 -14.27
C VAL A 327 16.33 16.24 -14.37
N LEU A 328 17.50 15.61 -14.52
CA LEU A 328 18.76 16.33 -14.71
C LEU A 328 18.79 17.17 -15.99
N TRP A 329 18.08 16.76 -17.04
CA TRP A 329 17.99 17.53 -18.27
C TRP A 329 17.10 18.78 -18.12
N ILE A 330 16.05 18.72 -17.30
CA ILE A 330 15.13 19.85 -17.03
C ILE A 330 15.76 20.89 -16.09
N PHE A 331 16.47 20.42 -15.07
CA PHE A 331 17.03 21.29 -14.01
C PHE A 331 18.52 21.64 -14.25
N LYS A 332 19.01 21.44 -15.48
CA LYS A 332 20.28 22.00 -15.95
C LYS A 332 20.09 23.45 -16.35
#